data_1fc50e4d5e5b806d9cd798917c986947
#
_entry.id   1fc50e4d5e5b806d9cd798917c986947
#
_cell.length_a   1.000
_cell.length_b   1.000
_cell.length_c   1.000
_cell.angle_alpha   90.00
_cell.angle_beta   90.00
_cell.angle_gamma   90.00
#
_symmetry.space_group_name_H-M   'P 1'
#
loop_
_entity.id
_entity.type
_entity.pdbx_description
1 polymer ?
#
loop_
_entity_poly.entity_id
_entity_poly.type
_entity_poly.pdbx_seq_one_letter_code
_entity_poly.pdbx_strand_id
1 'polypeptide(L)'
;MPEIKKKISEICDVCKSDKSLTKRKIFQQENLYPVFAATIGTPIGYTNRYNNDRLPALIVVNDGAAGKTYIIEEEKYVIGKHATGLLIKEEYSELIDLRYLQLIAEPLWVEMNKCSGRGNLPKRDILNTYISLPLNDAGEIDFDRQKEIADNFQAIVEQREKLESLKYSLLDTYVSFDSMLSEYKITTISFNDYFDLKRGKIISKEYIDKHGGEYPVYSTQQGVFGKIDTYMYSGEYLLWNTDGLAGFIKYVTGKFSLTNIEGIMLPKKDLSNISLEYLKYLLEPIFRFNKKGREGILGKNEYTKLNSTMIRELDIQIPIPVKEDGSFDLDAQKELALRYMTIDEVKSKICADIDAIIDVKIDL
;
A
#
# COMPACT_ATOMS: atom_id res chain seq x y z
N MET A 1 16.56 27.77 18.87
CA MET A 1 17.41 27.24 19.96
C MET A 1 18.86 27.33 19.51
N PRO A 2 19.83 27.51 20.42
CA PRO A 2 21.23 27.47 20.02
C PRO A 2 21.60 26.06 19.53
N GLU A 3 22.40 25.96 18.49
CA GLU A 3 22.85 24.72 17.88
C GLU A 3 24.32 24.78 17.55
N ILE A 4 24.97 23.62 17.54
CA ILE A 4 26.35 23.47 17.05
C ILE A 4 26.37 22.56 15.82
N LYS A 5 27.14 22.95 14.79
CA LYS A 5 27.34 22.09 13.62
C LYS A 5 28.56 21.22 13.79
N LYS A 6 28.39 19.92 13.56
CA LYS A 6 29.45 18.92 13.58
C LYS A 6 29.43 18.10 12.29
N LYS A 7 30.62 17.71 11.81
CA LYS A 7 30.70 16.72 10.73
C LYS A 7 30.45 15.33 11.24
N ILE A 8 29.85 14.47 10.44
CA ILE A 8 29.73 13.03 10.76
C ILE A 8 31.10 12.42 11.09
N SER A 9 32.14 12.75 10.36
CA SER A 9 33.51 12.26 10.63
C SER A 9 34.11 12.73 11.96
N GLU A 10 33.61 13.80 12.55
CA GLU A 10 34.06 14.28 13.87
C GLU A 10 33.45 13.43 14.99
N ILE A 11 32.22 12.98 14.83
CA ILE A 11 31.42 12.34 15.87
C ILE A 11 31.25 10.83 15.69
N CYS A 12 31.51 10.29 14.49
CA CYS A 12 31.35 8.87 14.18
C CYS A 12 32.64 8.21 13.71
N ASP A 13 32.83 6.97 14.14
CA ASP A 13 33.72 5.99 13.54
C ASP A 13 33.00 5.25 12.42
N VAL A 14 33.79 4.64 11.53
CA VAL A 14 33.22 3.82 10.45
C VAL A 14 33.44 2.34 10.74
N CYS A 15 32.38 1.55 10.63
CA CYS A 15 32.43 0.10 10.70
C CYS A 15 33.35 -0.51 9.63
N LYS A 16 34.01 -1.61 10.00
CA LYS A 16 34.72 -2.42 9.01
C LYS A 16 33.73 -3.05 8.03
N SER A 17 34.02 -2.96 6.73
CA SER A 17 33.19 -3.57 5.69
C SER A 17 33.91 -4.70 4.98
N ASP A 18 33.21 -5.79 4.64
CA ASP A 18 33.73 -6.88 3.81
C ASP A 18 33.06 -6.83 2.43
N LYS A 19 33.77 -6.22 1.47
CA LYS A 19 33.33 -6.10 0.08
C LYS A 19 33.47 -7.41 -0.70
N SER A 20 34.12 -8.43 -0.15
CA SER A 20 34.33 -9.73 -0.79
C SER A 20 33.12 -10.66 -0.69
N LEU A 21 32.18 -10.32 0.20
CA LEU A 21 30.95 -11.10 0.37
C LEU A 21 30.04 -10.93 -0.85
N THR A 22 29.78 -12.05 -1.50
CA THR A 22 28.87 -12.17 -2.63
C THR A 22 27.71 -13.08 -2.24
N LYS A 23 26.60 -13.06 -2.99
CA LYS A 23 25.46 -13.96 -2.77
C LYS A 23 25.85 -15.45 -2.66
N ARG A 24 26.95 -15.87 -3.31
CA ARG A 24 27.46 -17.25 -3.25
C ARG A 24 28.22 -17.56 -1.93
N LYS A 25 28.65 -16.55 -1.20
CA LYS A 25 29.42 -16.68 0.07
C LYS A 25 28.56 -16.39 1.29
N ILE A 26 27.29 -16.12 1.11
CA ILE A 26 26.31 -15.80 2.15
C ILE A 26 25.40 -17.01 2.31
N PHE A 27 25.19 -17.43 3.56
CA PHE A 27 24.30 -18.53 3.91
C PHE A 27 22.90 -17.99 4.25
N GLN A 28 21.88 -18.85 4.15
CA GLN A 28 20.50 -18.53 4.57
C GLN A 28 20.16 -19.13 5.95
N GLN A 29 21.18 -19.35 6.79
CA GLN A 29 21.06 -19.95 8.13
C GLN A 29 21.18 -18.87 9.20
N GLU A 30 20.15 -18.72 10.02
CA GLU A 30 20.07 -17.71 11.10
C GLU A 30 21.05 -17.93 12.28
N ASN A 31 21.68 -19.09 12.40
CA ASN A 31 22.62 -19.40 13.48
C ASN A 31 24.05 -18.85 13.25
N LEU A 32 24.22 -17.98 12.26
CA LEU A 32 25.47 -17.34 11.88
C LEU A 32 25.38 -15.83 12.06
N TYR A 33 26.48 -15.12 11.79
CA TYR A 33 26.50 -13.66 11.93
C TYR A 33 25.81 -12.97 10.75
N PRO A 34 24.88 -12.03 11.01
CA PRO A 34 24.14 -11.34 9.96
C PRO A 34 25.05 -10.44 9.13
N VAL A 35 24.73 -10.36 7.83
CA VAL A 35 25.39 -9.48 6.86
C VAL A 35 24.40 -8.37 6.45
N PHE A 36 24.71 -7.14 6.81
CA PHE A 36 23.91 -5.97 6.47
C PHE A 36 24.49 -5.24 5.25
N ALA A 37 23.62 -4.83 4.33
CA ALA A 37 23.99 -4.15 3.08
C ALA A 37 22.92 -3.14 2.64
N ALA A 38 22.56 -3.11 1.36
CA ALA A 38 21.60 -2.16 0.81
C ALA A 38 20.12 -2.47 1.13
N THR A 39 19.81 -3.60 1.76
CA THR A 39 18.45 -3.93 2.20
C THR A 39 18.19 -3.27 3.56
N ILE A 40 17.11 -2.51 3.65
CA ILE A 40 16.79 -1.72 4.86
C ILE A 40 16.27 -2.66 5.95
N GLY A 41 16.89 -2.59 7.13
CA GLY A 41 16.42 -3.23 8.36
C GLY A 41 16.53 -4.76 8.42
N THR A 42 16.94 -5.43 7.34
CA THR A 42 17.06 -6.90 7.32
C THR A 42 18.41 -7.33 6.76
N PRO A 43 19.04 -8.39 7.31
CA PRO A 43 20.26 -8.93 6.77
C PRO A 43 20.02 -9.55 5.37
N ILE A 44 20.98 -9.39 4.48
CA ILE A 44 20.95 -10.02 3.15
C ILE A 44 21.28 -11.53 3.19
N GLY A 45 21.67 -12.02 4.35
CA GLY A 45 22.07 -13.40 4.68
C GLY A 45 23.09 -13.41 5.80
N TYR A 46 23.77 -14.54 5.98
CA TYR A 46 24.61 -14.79 7.15
C TYR A 46 25.99 -15.31 6.75
N THR A 47 26.97 -15.18 7.65
CA THR A 47 28.34 -15.67 7.45
C THR A 47 28.89 -16.25 8.76
N ASN A 48 29.91 -17.09 8.66
CA ASN A 48 30.56 -17.72 9.81
C ASN A 48 31.63 -16.83 10.51
N ARG A 49 31.81 -15.59 10.05
CA ARG A 49 32.76 -14.64 10.62
C ARG A 49 32.09 -13.28 10.78
N TYR A 50 32.44 -12.58 11.85
CA TYR A 50 32.08 -11.17 12.04
C TYR A 50 33.33 -10.31 12.02
N ASN A 51 33.14 -9.00 11.82
CA ASN A 51 34.22 -8.02 11.84
C ASN A 51 33.83 -6.72 12.60
N ASN A 52 32.61 -6.67 13.13
CA ASN A 52 32.11 -5.60 13.96
C ASN A 52 31.38 -6.21 15.17
N ASP A 53 31.59 -5.61 16.35
CA ASP A 53 31.03 -6.02 17.65
C ASP A 53 30.71 -4.81 18.56
N ARG A 54 30.77 -3.60 18.04
CA ARG A 54 30.35 -2.36 18.73
C ARG A 54 28.93 -2.00 18.29
N LEU A 55 28.12 -1.53 19.25
CA LEU A 55 26.70 -1.23 19.10
C LEU A 55 26.28 0.05 19.85
N PRO A 56 25.12 0.63 19.49
CA PRO A 56 24.37 0.40 18.24
C PRO A 56 25.08 0.99 17.03
N ALA A 57 24.75 0.53 15.82
CA ALA A 57 25.34 1.05 14.59
C ALA A 57 24.28 1.59 13.62
N LEU A 58 24.51 2.77 13.07
CA LEU A 58 23.70 3.38 12.03
C LEU A 58 24.21 2.95 10.65
N ILE A 59 23.40 2.27 9.89
CA ILE A 59 23.73 1.84 8.54
C ILE A 59 23.16 2.83 7.53
N VAL A 60 24.02 3.32 6.64
CA VAL A 60 23.65 4.21 5.53
C VAL A 60 23.78 3.41 4.24
N VAL A 61 22.72 3.33 3.47
CA VAL A 61 22.69 2.67 2.16
C VAL A 61 23.42 3.53 1.14
N ASN A 62 24.40 2.95 0.42
CA ASN A 62 25.20 3.67 -0.57
C ASN A 62 24.62 3.61 -1.98
N ASP A 63 23.91 2.54 -2.36
CA ASP A 63 23.40 2.28 -3.70
C ASP A 63 21.95 1.78 -3.67
N GLY A 64 21.19 2.02 -4.71
CA GLY A 64 19.77 1.68 -4.80
C GLY A 64 18.93 2.70 -4.00
N ALA A 65 18.54 2.36 -2.78
CA ALA A 65 17.89 3.29 -1.85
C ALA A 65 18.92 4.22 -1.16
N ALA A 66 19.85 4.77 -1.93
CA ALA A 66 20.99 5.54 -1.41
C ALA A 66 20.55 6.72 -0.54
N GLY A 67 21.19 6.85 0.62
CA GLY A 67 20.86 7.84 1.64
C GLY A 67 19.86 7.35 2.71
N LYS A 68 19.12 6.25 2.45
CA LYS A 68 18.27 5.64 3.47
C LYS A 68 19.11 4.97 4.53
N THR A 69 18.55 4.91 5.75
CA THR A 69 19.27 4.44 6.93
C THR A 69 18.43 3.48 7.78
N TYR A 70 19.12 2.70 8.60
CA TYR A 70 18.53 1.89 9.66
C TYR A 70 19.54 1.64 10.76
N ILE A 71 19.07 1.38 11.97
CA ILE A 71 19.90 1.06 13.13
C ILE A 71 19.91 -0.46 13.31
N ILE A 72 21.07 -1.00 13.68
CA ILE A 72 21.24 -2.41 14.05
C ILE A 72 21.72 -2.50 15.49
N GLU A 73 21.27 -3.56 16.19
CA GLU A 73 21.55 -3.83 17.60
C GLU A 73 22.10 -5.25 17.80
N GLU A 74 22.42 -5.97 16.72
CA GLU A 74 23.03 -7.29 16.78
C GLU A 74 24.47 -7.22 17.27
N GLU A 75 24.81 -7.99 18.30
CA GLU A 75 26.10 -7.96 18.98
C GLU A 75 27.30 -8.22 18.05
N LYS A 76 27.13 -9.04 17.02
CA LYS A 76 28.18 -9.42 16.08
C LYS A 76 27.64 -9.46 14.66
N TYR A 77 28.21 -8.66 13.79
CA TYR A 77 27.70 -8.48 12.44
C TYR A 77 28.80 -8.16 11.42
N VAL A 78 28.40 -8.14 10.15
CA VAL A 78 29.24 -7.74 9.03
C VAL A 78 28.53 -6.69 8.20
N ILE A 79 29.26 -5.64 7.80
CA ILE A 79 28.78 -4.69 6.79
C ILE A 79 29.29 -5.17 5.42
N GLY A 80 28.35 -5.48 4.55
CA GLY A 80 28.60 -5.91 3.17
C GLY A 80 28.84 -4.75 2.22
N LYS A 81 28.82 -5.05 0.92
CA LYS A 81 28.93 -4.08 -0.15
C LYS A 81 27.67 -3.19 -0.20
N HIS A 82 27.82 -1.94 -0.65
CA HIS A 82 26.73 -0.98 -0.84
C HIS A 82 26.10 -0.42 0.45
N ALA A 83 26.80 -0.52 1.57
CA ALA A 83 26.42 0.13 2.82
C ALA A 83 27.64 0.68 3.55
N THR A 84 27.41 1.71 4.38
CA THR A 84 28.40 2.29 5.30
C THR A 84 27.82 2.25 6.69
N GLY A 85 28.49 1.55 7.61
CA GLY A 85 28.13 1.55 9.04
C GLY A 85 28.84 2.67 9.77
N LEU A 86 28.11 3.37 10.62
CA LEU A 86 28.58 4.44 11.48
C LEU A 86 28.36 4.05 12.94
N LEU A 87 29.35 4.33 13.79
CA LEU A 87 29.31 4.14 15.23
C LEU A 87 29.62 5.48 15.91
N ILE A 88 28.87 5.86 16.89
CA ILE A 88 29.20 7.04 17.69
C ILE A 88 30.56 6.79 18.32
N LYS A 89 31.50 7.77 18.27
CA LYS A 89 32.77 7.71 18.97
C LYS A 89 32.54 7.69 20.49
N GLU A 90 33.46 7.06 21.21
CA GLU A 90 33.34 6.88 22.66
C GLU A 90 33.17 8.22 23.39
N GLU A 91 33.91 9.25 22.98
CA GLU A 91 33.84 10.62 23.53
C GLU A 91 32.47 11.33 23.30
N TYR A 92 31.64 10.83 22.40
CA TYR A 92 30.31 11.35 22.09
C TYR A 92 29.16 10.39 22.48
N SER A 93 29.47 9.22 23.07
CA SER A 93 28.49 8.17 23.38
C SER A 93 27.36 8.64 24.30
N GLU A 94 27.67 9.53 25.26
CA GLU A 94 26.74 10.12 26.23
C GLU A 94 26.18 11.48 25.74
N LEU A 95 26.58 11.95 24.54
CA LEU A 95 26.25 13.27 24.04
C LEU A 95 25.35 13.21 22.79
N ILE A 96 25.27 12.07 22.09
CA ILE A 96 24.55 11.93 20.85
C ILE A 96 23.62 10.73 20.89
N ASP A 97 22.30 10.98 20.74
CA ASP A 97 21.31 9.93 20.50
C ASP A 97 21.39 9.50 19.02
N LEU A 98 21.62 8.21 18.78
CA LEU A 98 21.79 7.66 17.44
C LEU A 98 20.50 7.74 16.60
N ARG A 99 19.32 7.69 17.22
CA ARG A 99 18.02 7.84 16.55
C ARG A 99 17.80 9.29 16.10
N TYR A 100 18.21 10.25 16.95
CA TYR A 100 18.22 11.66 16.56
C TYR A 100 19.18 11.89 15.40
N LEU A 101 20.39 11.34 15.46
CA LEU A 101 21.34 11.42 14.35
C LEU A 101 20.76 10.85 13.06
N GLN A 102 20.11 9.70 13.10
CA GLN A 102 19.42 9.10 11.98
C GLN A 102 18.36 10.07 11.40
N LEU A 103 17.52 10.61 12.28
CA LEU A 103 16.41 11.47 11.93
C LEU A 103 16.84 12.72 11.16
N ILE A 104 17.90 13.40 11.60
CA ILE A 104 18.37 14.65 10.98
C ILE A 104 19.27 14.40 9.77
N ALA A 105 20.02 13.30 9.74
CA ALA A 105 21.00 13.04 8.68
C ALA A 105 20.39 12.33 7.45
N GLU A 106 19.42 11.44 7.63
CA GLU A 106 18.79 10.70 6.52
C GLU A 106 18.20 11.64 5.45
N PRO A 107 17.39 12.66 5.77
CA PRO A 107 16.85 13.58 4.76
C PRO A 107 17.95 14.27 3.95
N LEU A 108 19.05 14.68 4.60
CA LEU A 108 20.18 15.30 3.95
C LEU A 108 20.84 14.34 2.95
N TRP A 109 21.07 13.09 3.33
CA TRP A 109 21.69 12.09 2.47
C TRP A 109 20.81 11.68 1.29
N VAL A 110 19.50 11.54 1.53
CA VAL A 110 18.53 11.27 0.45
C VAL A 110 18.50 12.41 -0.56
N GLU A 111 18.53 13.67 -0.10
CA GLU A 111 18.54 14.83 -0.98
C GLU A 111 19.86 14.95 -1.75
N MET A 112 21.01 14.71 -1.09
CA MET A 112 22.32 14.67 -1.76
C MET A 112 22.36 13.62 -2.88
N ASN A 113 21.76 12.45 -2.68
CA ASN A 113 21.65 11.42 -3.71
C ASN A 113 20.79 11.88 -4.90
N LYS A 114 19.62 12.50 -4.64
CA LYS A 114 18.74 13.04 -5.69
C LYS A 114 19.45 14.12 -6.52
N CYS A 115 20.06 15.10 -5.85
CA CYS A 115 20.77 16.20 -6.50
C CYS A 115 21.98 15.72 -7.32
N SER A 116 22.66 14.65 -6.92
CA SER A 116 23.82 14.13 -7.64
C SER A 116 23.46 13.43 -8.96
N GLY A 117 22.23 12.94 -9.10
CA GLY A 117 21.77 12.17 -10.26
C GLY A 117 22.51 10.85 -10.52
N ARG A 118 23.40 10.44 -9.59
CA ARG A 118 24.29 9.27 -9.76
C ARG A 118 23.68 7.97 -9.30
N GLY A 119 22.59 8.02 -8.51
CA GLY A 119 21.96 6.85 -7.92
C GLY A 119 22.80 6.17 -6.83
N ASN A 120 23.89 6.82 -6.39
CA ASN A 120 24.73 6.37 -5.28
C ASN A 120 25.15 7.52 -4.37
N LEU A 121 25.43 7.20 -3.11
CA LEU A 121 25.93 8.09 -2.08
C LEU A 121 27.33 7.62 -1.61
N PRO A 122 28.43 8.26 -2.04
CA PRO A 122 29.77 7.88 -1.63
C PRO A 122 29.99 8.04 -0.13
N LYS A 123 30.74 7.11 0.48
CA LYS A 123 31.16 7.19 1.90
C LYS A 123 31.77 8.55 2.26
N ARG A 124 32.58 9.14 1.36
CA ARG A 124 33.19 10.46 1.59
C ARG A 124 32.14 11.53 1.84
N ASP A 125 31.05 11.50 1.09
CA ASP A 125 30.01 12.52 1.16
C ASP A 125 29.19 12.35 2.44
N ILE A 126 28.92 11.09 2.87
CA ILE A 126 28.35 10.78 4.17
C ILE A 126 29.20 11.39 5.30
N LEU A 127 30.50 11.13 5.31
CA LEU A 127 31.41 11.57 6.37
C LEU A 127 31.62 13.10 6.41
N ASN A 128 31.46 13.78 5.28
CA ASN A 128 31.57 15.23 5.17
C ASN A 128 30.26 15.97 5.43
N THR A 129 29.15 15.27 5.66
CA THR A 129 27.87 15.89 5.99
C THR A 129 27.95 16.60 7.33
N TYR A 130 27.45 17.82 7.39
CA TYR A 130 27.28 18.58 8.63
C TYR A 130 25.86 18.35 9.16
N ILE A 131 25.77 18.14 10.46
CA ILE A 131 24.51 18.04 11.20
C ILE A 131 24.45 19.11 12.28
N SER A 132 23.25 19.55 12.64
CA SER A 132 23.00 20.45 13.76
C SER A 132 22.66 19.65 15.01
N LEU A 133 23.32 19.93 16.12
CA LEU A 133 23.06 19.35 17.42
C LEU A 133 22.54 20.46 18.37
N PRO A 134 21.45 20.24 19.11
CA PRO A 134 20.92 21.23 20.04
C PRO A 134 21.90 21.43 21.21
N LEU A 135 21.93 22.67 21.74
CA LEU A 135 22.68 23.02 22.93
C LEU A 135 21.73 23.35 24.08
N ASN A 136 22.13 22.94 25.27
CA ASN A 136 21.47 23.33 26.52
C ASN A 136 21.82 24.77 26.92
N ASP A 137 21.29 25.26 28.03
CA ASP A 137 21.51 26.62 28.52
C ASP A 137 22.98 26.86 28.96
N ALA A 138 23.74 25.80 29.24
CA ALA A 138 25.17 25.86 29.53
C ALA A 138 26.06 25.91 28.27
N GLY A 139 25.46 25.79 27.07
CA GLY A 139 26.18 25.74 25.79
C GLY A 139 26.81 24.39 25.47
N GLU A 140 26.40 23.33 26.15
CA GLU A 140 26.81 21.95 25.91
C GLU A 140 25.80 21.22 25.01
N ILE A 141 26.21 20.12 24.36
CA ILE A 141 25.32 19.31 23.53
C ILE A 141 24.21 18.73 24.43
N ASP A 142 22.96 19.01 24.07
CA ASP A 142 21.75 18.63 24.79
C ASP A 142 21.27 17.24 24.37
N PHE A 143 21.72 16.20 25.08
CA PHE A 143 21.32 14.80 24.83
C PHE A 143 19.83 14.57 25.14
N ASP A 144 19.32 15.14 26.23
CA ASP A 144 17.92 14.93 26.63
C ASP A 144 16.95 15.50 25.58
N ARG A 145 17.29 16.65 25.02
CA ARG A 145 16.50 17.24 23.94
C ARG A 145 16.54 16.41 22.66
N GLN A 146 17.70 15.84 22.29
CA GLN A 146 17.80 14.93 21.16
C GLN A 146 16.91 13.71 21.35
N LYS A 147 16.93 13.12 22.55
CA LYS A 147 16.09 11.98 22.91
C LYS A 147 14.61 12.31 22.82
N GLU A 148 14.20 13.45 23.40
CA GLU A 148 12.81 13.92 23.33
C GLU A 148 12.31 14.04 21.87
N ILE A 149 13.12 14.63 20.98
CA ILE A 149 12.79 14.78 19.56
C ILE A 149 12.68 13.41 18.90
N ALA A 150 13.64 12.50 19.13
CA ALA A 150 13.63 11.15 18.57
C ALA A 150 12.43 10.33 19.05
N ASP A 151 12.09 10.38 20.35
CA ASP A 151 10.95 9.69 20.94
C ASP A 151 9.62 10.21 20.37
N ASN A 152 9.46 11.53 20.25
CA ASN A 152 8.27 12.16 19.67
C ASN A 152 8.11 11.77 18.20
N PHE A 153 9.19 11.79 17.43
CA PHE A 153 9.15 11.37 16.01
C PHE A 153 8.77 9.90 15.87
N GLN A 154 9.36 9.02 16.67
CA GLN A 154 9.04 7.60 16.68
C GLN A 154 7.56 7.38 17.01
N ALA A 155 7.02 8.06 18.02
CA ALA A 155 5.61 7.98 18.37
C ALA A 155 4.69 8.42 17.20
N ILE A 156 5.07 9.46 16.44
CA ILE A 156 4.32 9.89 15.27
C ILE A 156 4.36 8.83 14.16
N VAL A 157 5.53 8.21 13.89
CA VAL A 157 5.66 7.13 12.90
C VAL A 157 4.74 5.96 13.27
N GLU A 158 4.76 5.52 14.53
CA GLU A 158 3.91 4.43 15.02
C GLU A 158 2.40 4.75 14.91
N GLN A 159 2.00 5.99 15.20
CA GLN A 159 0.62 6.41 15.02
C GLN A 159 0.20 6.44 13.54
N ARG A 160 1.09 6.85 12.65
CA ARG A 160 0.83 6.80 11.19
C ARG A 160 0.64 5.37 10.69
N GLU A 161 1.50 4.44 11.09
CA GLU A 161 1.37 3.02 10.74
C GLU A 161 0.05 2.43 11.27
N LYS A 162 -0.34 2.81 12.50
CA LYS A 162 -1.61 2.40 13.08
C LYS A 162 -2.81 2.97 12.32
N LEU A 163 -2.77 4.24 11.92
CA LEU A 163 -3.81 4.86 11.10
C LEU A 163 -3.90 4.19 9.72
N GLU A 164 -2.77 3.89 9.09
CA GLU A 164 -2.73 3.16 7.82
C GLU A 164 -3.38 1.77 7.97
N SER A 165 -3.06 1.04 9.03
CA SER A 165 -3.67 -0.26 9.34
C SER A 165 -5.18 -0.16 9.55
N LEU A 166 -5.65 0.85 10.30
CA LEU A 166 -7.08 1.08 10.53
C LEU A 166 -7.81 1.43 9.23
N LYS A 167 -7.21 2.22 8.35
CA LYS A 167 -7.75 2.53 7.02
C LYS A 167 -7.99 1.26 6.21
N TYR A 168 -7.02 0.35 6.16
CA TYR A 168 -7.17 -0.90 5.43
C TYR A 168 -8.24 -1.80 6.06
N SER A 169 -8.29 -1.89 7.39
CA SER A 169 -9.35 -2.62 8.09
C SER A 169 -10.73 -2.06 7.77
N LEU A 170 -10.88 -0.74 7.70
CA LEU A 170 -12.13 -0.09 7.32
C LEU A 170 -12.53 -0.41 5.87
N LEU A 171 -11.57 -0.40 4.94
CA LEU A 171 -11.83 -0.75 3.53
C LEU A 171 -12.28 -2.20 3.36
N ASP A 172 -11.73 -3.12 4.14
CA ASP A 172 -12.09 -4.54 4.10
C ASP A 172 -13.37 -4.87 4.90
N THR A 173 -13.93 -3.91 5.63
CA THR A 173 -15.17 -4.13 6.39
C THR A 173 -16.36 -4.05 5.45
N TYR A 174 -17.14 -5.13 5.38
CA TYR A 174 -18.43 -5.15 4.70
C TYR A 174 -19.56 -5.19 5.71
N VAL A 175 -20.58 -4.37 5.47
CA VAL A 175 -21.81 -4.41 6.27
C VAL A 175 -22.68 -5.56 5.74
N SER A 176 -23.11 -6.46 6.62
CA SER A 176 -23.99 -7.56 6.22
C SER A 176 -25.37 -7.05 5.82
N PHE A 177 -25.87 -7.51 4.67
CA PHE A 177 -27.23 -7.27 4.24
C PHE A 177 -28.27 -7.96 5.15
N ASP A 178 -27.89 -9.03 5.88
CA ASP A 178 -28.83 -9.85 6.62
C ASP A 178 -29.62 -9.04 7.65
N SER A 179 -28.95 -8.13 8.38
CA SER A 179 -29.61 -7.26 9.36
C SER A 179 -30.60 -6.28 8.73
N MET A 180 -30.29 -5.74 7.55
CA MET A 180 -31.17 -4.81 6.84
C MET A 180 -32.32 -5.53 6.13
N LEU A 181 -32.07 -6.72 5.57
CA LEU A 181 -33.08 -7.54 4.89
C LEU A 181 -34.11 -8.10 5.88
N SER A 182 -33.78 -8.25 7.17
CA SER A 182 -34.74 -8.70 8.18
C SER A 182 -35.96 -7.78 8.36
N GLU A 183 -35.87 -6.54 7.89
CA GLU A 183 -36.98 -5.57 7.91
C GLU A 183 -37.98 -5.78 6.77
N TYR A 184 -37.67 -6.64 5.80
CA TYR A 184 -38.46 -6.83 4.57
C TYR A 184 -38.89 -8.29 4.40
N LYS A 185 -40.02 -8.47 3.72
CA LYS A 185 -40.39 -9.75 3.17
C LYS A 185 -39.51 -10.01 1.95
N ILE A 186 -38.86 -11.16 1.89
CA ILE A 186 -37.92 -11.48 0.79
C ILE A 186 -38.31 -12.75 0.04
N THR A 187 -37.94 -12.79 -1.23
CA THR A 187 -37.82 -14.01 -2.02
C THR A 187 -36.41 -14.19 -2.49
N THR A 188 -36.06 -15.34 -3.05
CA THR A 188 -34.72 -15.63 -3.54
C THR A 188 -34.73 -15.95 -5.02
N ILE A 189 -33.79 -15.40 -5.78
CA ILE A 189 -33.57 -15.73 -7.19
C ILE A 189 -32.16 -16.25 -7.41
N SER A 190 -31.99 -17.20 -8.34
CA SER A 190 -30.66 -17.71 -8.72
C SER A 190 -29.95 -16.71 -9.62
N PHE A 191 -28.72 -16.31 -9.26
CA PHE A 191 -27.87 -15.45 -10.10
C PHE A 191 -27.68 -16.03 -11.51
N ASN A 192 -27.44 -17.33 -11.59
CA ASN A 192 -27.20 -18.02 -12.87
C ASN A 192 -28.42 -18.03 -13.79
N ASP A 193 -29.64 -17.90 -13.26
CA ASP A 193 -30.84 -17.80 -14.06
C ASP A 193 -31.08 -16.42 -14.65
N TYR A 194 -30.54 -15.39 -14.01
CA TYR A 194 -30.76 -14.00 -14.40
C TYR A 194 -29.61 -13.40 -15.21
N PHE A 195 -28.41 -13.93 -15.08
CA PHE A 195 -27.24 -13.34 -15.74
C PHE A 195 -26.39 -14.35 -16.52
N ASP A 196 -25.99 -13.93 -17.72
CA ASP A 196 -24.86 -14.52 -18.45
C ASP A 196 -23.63 -13.68 -18.25
N LEU A 197 -22.46 -14.34 -18.16
CA LEU A 197 -21.18 -13.70 -17.85
C LEU A 197 -20.27 -13.73 -19.07
N LYS A 198 -19.83 -12.57 -19.52
CA LYS A 198 -18.85 -12.44 -20.61
C LYS A 198 -17.69 -11.57 -20.19
N ARG A 199 -16.54 -11.74 -20.87
CA ARG A 199 -15.36 -10.87 -20.73
C ARG A 199 -15.28 -9.92 -21.92
N GLY A 200 -14.59 -8.79 -21.71
CA GLY A 200 -14.26 -7.85 -22.76
C GLY A 200 -13.17 -8.37 -23.72
N LYS A 201 -12.65 -7.50 -24.55
CA LYS A 201 -11.62 -7.78 -25.54
C LYS A 201 -10.26 -7.17 -25.12
N ILE A 202 -9.17 -7.62 -25.74
CA ILE A 202 -7.87 -6.99 -25.56
C ILE A 202 -7.91 -5.59 -26.19
N ILE A 203 -7.85 -4.56 -25.34
CA ILE A 203 -7.73 -3.15 -25.72
C ILE A 203 -6.50 -2.61 -25.00
N SER A 204 -5.42 -2.37 -25.76
CA SER A 204 -4.17 -1.81 -25.24
C SER A 204 -4.20 -0.28 -25.25
N LYS A 205 -3.26 0.36 -24.55
CA LYS A 205 -3.06 1.82 -24.65
C LYS A 205 -2.76 2.25 -26.08
N GLU A 206 -1.92 1.48 -26.77
CA GLU A 206 -1.60 1.73 -28.18
C GLU A 206 -2.85 1.66 -29.10
N TYR A 207 -3.77 0.74 -28.82
CA TYR A 207 -5.04 0.68 -29.52
C TYR A 207 -5.88 1.94 -29.27
N ILE A 208 -5.98 2.38 -28.01
CA ILE A 208 -6.69 3.61 -27.62
C ILE A 208 -6.11 4.84 -28.32
N ASP A 209 -4.77 4.95 -28.36
CA ASP A 209 -4.08 6.07 -29.01
C ASP A 209 -4.36 6.14 -30.51
N LYS A 210 -4.53 4.97 -31.17
CA LYS A 210 -4.85 4.89 -32.61
C LYS A 210 -6.34 5.07 -32.94
N HIS A 211 -7.21 4.73 -32.02
CA HIS A 211 -8.68 4.71 -32.20
C HIS A 211 -9.41 5.62 -31.21
N GLY A 212 -8.78 6.74 -30.85
CA GLY A 212 -9.35 7.71 -29.93
C GLY A 212 -10.75 8.19 -30.34
N GLY A 213 -11.65 8.32 -29.35
CA GLY A 213 -13.03 8.69 -29.59
C GLY A 213 -13.78 9.11 -28.32
N GLU A 214 -15.10 8.97 -28.30
CA GLU A 214 -15.94 9.42 -27.19
C GLU A 214 -16.37 8.32 -26.23
N TYR A 215 -16.33 7.04 -26.66
CA TYR A 215 -16.87 5.94 -25.85
C TYR A 215 -15.86 5.42 -24.83
N PRO A 216 -16.23 5.41 -23.52
CA PRO A 216 -15.32 4.97 -22.48
C PRO A 216 -14.98 3.48 -22.59
N VAL A 217 -13.74 3.16 -22.23
CA VAL A 217 -13.24 1.79 -22.06
C VAL A 217 -13.00 1.56 -20.57
N TYR A 218 -13.64 0.54 -20.01
CA TYR A 218 -13.46 0.15 -18.60
C TYR A 218 -12.46 -0.99 -18.47
N SER A 219 -11.73 -0.95 -17.35
CA SER A 219 -10.73 -1.93 -16.95
C SER A 219 -10.71 -2.04 -15.42
N THR A 220 -9.77 -2.78 -14.83
CA THR A 220 -9.68 -3.04 -13.37
C THR A 220 -9.46 -1.80 -12.53
N GLN A 221 -8.95 -0.71 -13.09
CA GLN A 221 -8.78 0.56 -12.35
C GLN A 221 -10.14 1.22 -12.09
N GLN A 222 -10.21 2.04 -11.05
CA GLN A 222 -11.34 2.92 -10.85
C GLN A 222 -11.38 3.97 -11.96
N GLY A 223 -12.58 4.17 -12.56
CA GLY A 223 -12.79 5.13 -13.64
C GLY A 223 -12.53 4.56 -15.04
N VAL A 224 -12.34 5.45 -15.98
CA VAL A 224 -12.21 5.14 -17.41
C VAL A 224 -10.74 4.89 -17.75
N PHE A 225 -10.45 3.73 -18.36
CA PHE A 225 -9.09 3.38 -18.81
C PHE A 225 -8.65 4.23 -20.03
N GLY A 226 -9.59 4.60 -20.88
CA GLY A 226 -9.41 5.43 -22.06
C GLY A 226 -10.73 5.60 -22.82
N LYS A 227 -10.69 6.23 -24.00
CA LYS A 227 -11.87 6.37 -24.85
C LYS A 227 -11.53 5.97 -26.27
N ILE A 228 -12.48 5.30 -26.97
CA ILE A 228 -12.34 4.87 -28.36
C ILE A 228 -13.54 5.29 -29.21
N ASP A 229 -13.40 5.19 -30.50
CA ASP A 229 -14.39 5.58 -31.53
C ASP A 229 -15.56 4.59 -31.69
N THR A 230 -15.48 3.41 -31.09
CA THR A 230 -16.47 2.35 -31.15
C THR A 230 -16.88 1.88 -29.75
N TYR A 231 -18.03 1.26 -29.64
CA TYR A 231 -18.51 0.67 -28.40
C TYR A 231 -18.93 -0.79 -28.56
N MET A 232 -18.81 -1.57 -27.50
CA MET A 232 -19.19 -2.99 -27.44
C MET A 232 -20.60 -3.18 -26.88
N TYR A 233 -21.01 -2.33 -25.96
CA TYR A 233 -22.26 -2.42 -25.21
C TYR A 233 -22.94 -1.07 -25.13
N SER A 234 -24.29 -1.09 -25.04
CA SER A 234 -25.12 0.10 -24.82
C SER A 234 -26.27 -0.26 -23.89
N GLY A 235 -26.43 0.50 -22.81
CA GLY A 235 -27.44 0.25 -21.76
C GLY A 235 -26.86 0.41 -20.37
N GLU A 236 -27.49 -0.29 -19.41
CA GLU A 236 -27.09 -0.29 -18.01
C GLU A 236 -26.65 -1.68 -17.61
N TYR A 237 -25.45 -1.80 -17.02
CA TYR A 237 -24.86 -3.09 -16.70
C TYR A 237 -24.01 -3.04 -15.44
N LEU A 238 -23.86 -4.22 -14.82
CA LEU A 238 -22.83 -4.47 -13.82
C LEU A 238 -21.62 -5.09 -14.50
N LEU A 239 -20.45 -4.53 -14.22
CA LEU A 239 -19.14 -5.05 -14.58
C LEU A 239 -18.43 -5.57 -13.34
N TRP A 240 -17.53 -6.55 -13.52
CA TRP A 240 -16.65 -6.96 -12.41
C TRP A 240 -15.21 -7.12 -12.87
N ASN A 241 -14.27 -6.81 -12.00
CA ASN A 241 -12.87 -7.07 -12.24
C ASN A 241 -12.59 -8.58 -12.23
N THR A 242 -12.05 -9.12 -13.32
CA THR A 242 -11.74 -10.55 -13.42
C THR A 242 -10.33 -10.87 -12.93
N ASP A 243 -9.40 -9.93 -13.03
CA ASP A 243 -7.98 -10.07 -12.71
C ASP A 243 -7.46 -8.81 -12.01
N GLY A 244 -6.43 -8.94 -11.18
CA GLY A 244 -5.84 -7.84 -10.42
C GLY A 244 -6.56 -7.60 -9.10
N LEU A 245 -7.41 -6.59 -9.03
CA LEU A 245 -8.34 -6.33 -7.93
C LEU A 245 -9.67 -7.07 -8.21
N ALA A 246 -9.63 -8.40 -8.25
CA ALA A 246 -10.76 -9.19 -8.68
C ALA A 246 -11.97 -9.08 -7.76
N GLY A 247 -13.17 -9.09 -8.37
CA GLY A 247 -14.44 -9.08 -7.65
C GLY A 247 -15.02 -7.71 -7.33
N PHE A 248 -14.29 -6.60 -7.53
CA PHE A 248 -14.91 -5.27 -7.48
C PHE A 248 -15.93 -5.11 -8.59
N ILE A 249 -17.10 -4.53 -8.27
CA ILE A 249 -18.22 -4.37 -9.19
C ILE A 249 -18.44 -2.89 -9.50
N LYS A 250 -18.64 -2.58 -10.79
CA LYS A 250 -18.99 -1.25 -11.31
C LYS A 250 -20.38 -1.26 -11.89
N TYR A 251 -21.20 -0.30 -11.56
CA TYR A 251 -22.43 0.01 -12.29
C TYR A 251 -22.09 1.03 -13.38
N VAL A 252 -22.40 0.71 -14.62
CA VAL A 252 -22.09 1.56 -15.78
C VAL A 252 -23.30 1.75 -16.66
N THR A 253 -23.42 2.93 -17.27
CA THR A 253 -24.52 3.32 -18.13
C THR A 253 -24.04 3.88 -19.47
N GLY A 254 -24.84 3.82 -20.48
CA GLY A 254 -24.56 4.40 -21.80
C GLY A 254 -23.82 3.45 -22.73
N LYS A 255 -23.02 4.02 -23.64
CA LYS A 255 -22.23 3.29 -24.63
C LYS A 255 -20.80 3.14 -24.18
N PHE A 256 -20.27 1.92 -24.12
CA PHE A 256 -18.91 1.64 -23.58
C PHE A 256 -18.31 0.37 -24.14
N SER A 257 -17.02 0.19 -23.87
CA SER A 257 -16.24 -1.01 -24.14
C SER A 257 -15.50 -1.50 -22.89
N LEU A 258 -15.05 -2.76 -22.88
CA LEU A 258 -14.33 -3.37 -21.79
C LEU A 258 -13.03 -3.99 -22.26
N THR A 259 -12.01 -3.96 -21.40
CA THR A 259 -10.79 -4.75 -21.58
C THR A 259 -11.03 -6.23 -21.22
N ASN A 260 -10.13 -7.10 -21.63
CA ASN A 260 -10.19 -8.55 -21.36
C ASN A 260 -10.03 -8.94 -19.87
N ILE A 261 -9.68 -8.00 -18.99
CA ILE A 261 -9.58 -8.19 -17.55
C ILE A 261 -10.78 -7.62 -16.79
N GLU A 262 -11.83 -7.25 -17.54
CA GLU A 262 -13.12 -6.81 -17.03
C GLU A 262 -14.22 -7.73 -17.58
N GLY A 263 -15.15 -8.11 -16.73
CA GLY A 263 -16.32 -8.91 -17.09
C GLY A 263 -17.60 -8.10 -17.07
N ILE A 264 -18.64 -8.59 -17.75
CA ILE A 264 -19.97 -7.98 -17.81
C ILE A 264 -21.05 -9.01 -17.49
N MET A 265 -22.01 -8.61 -16.65
CA MET A 265 -23.21 -9.39 -16.33
C MET A 265 -24.32 -9.02 -17.30
N LEU A 266 -24.58 -9.91 -18.27
CA LEU A 266 -25.62 -9.70 -19.28
C LEU A 266 -26.96 -10.28 -18.81
N PRO A 267 -28.04 -9.50 -18.79
CA PRO A 267 -29.34 -10.00 -18.36
C PRO A 267 -29.86 -11.09 -19.30
N LYS A 268 -30.37 -12.19 -18.73
CA LYS A 268 -31.08 -13.27 -19.42
C LYS A 268 -32.60 -13.13 -19.30
N LYS A 269 -33.05 -12.33 -18.32
CA LYS A 269 -34.46 -12.04 -18.01
C LYS A 269 -34.67 -10.53 -17.93
N ASP A 270 -35.90 -10.10 -17.94
CA ASP A 270 -36.25 -8.70 -17.67
C ASP A 270 -35.86 -8.29 -16.27
N LEU A 271 -35.15 -7.17 -16.16
CA LEU A 271 -34.68 -6.57 -14.90
C LEU A 271 -35.41 -5.28 -14.52
N SER A 272 -36.55 -4.97 -15.17
CA SER A 272 -37.29 -3.72 -14.94
C SER A 272 -37.68 -3.49 -13.48
N ASN A 273 -37.84 -4.57 -12.69
CA ASN A 273 -38.18 -4.55 -11.27
C ASN A 273 -36.99 -4.95 -10.35
N ILE A 274 -35.75 -4.89 -10.86
CA ILE A 274 -34.54 -5.21 -10.12
C ILE A 274 -33.56 -4.02 -10.22
N SER A 275 -33.16 -3.46 -9.08
CA SER A 275 -32.15 -2.39 -9.04
C SER A 275 -30.74 -2.97 -9.23
N LEU A 276 -30.03 -2.49 -10.22
CA LEU A 276 -28.63 -2.87 -10.45
C LEU A 276 -27.71 -2.31 -9.35
N GLU A 277 -28.02 -1.14 -8.79
CA GLU A 277 -27.28 -0.59 -7.65
C GLU A 277 -27.42 -1.50 -6.41
N TYR A 278 -28.63 -2.00 -6.14
CA TYR A 278 -28.85 -2.99 -5.07
C TYR A 278 -28.01 -4.24 -5.29
N LEU A 279 -28.05 -4.78 -6.52
CA LEU A 279 -27.26 -5.97 -6.87
C LEU A 279 -25.75 -5.72 -6.77
N LYS A 280 -25.25 -4.54 -7.12
CA LYS A 280 -23.84 -4.18 -6.97
C LYS A 280 -23.38 -4.38 -5.53
N TYR A 281 -24.09 -3.76 -4.60
CA TYR A 281 -23.71 -3.80 -3.18
C TYR A 281 -23.87 -5.19 -2.56
N LEU A 282 -24.85 -5.94 -3.00
CA LEU A 282 -25.07 -7.32 -2.55
C LEU A 282 -24.00 -8.29 -3.07
N LEU A 283 -23.66 -8.20 -4.36
CA LEU A 283 -22.78 -9.15 -5.02
C LEU A 283 -21.30 -8.88 -4.80
N GLU A 284 -20.90 -7.62 -4.63
CA GLU A 284 -19.49 -7.26 -4.50
C GLU A 284 -18.81 -7.95 -3.29
N PRO A 285 -19.37 -7.98 -2.07
CA PRO A 285 -18.78 -8.72 -0.97
C PRO A 285 -18.63 -10.22 -1.26
N ILE A 286 -19.62 -10.83 -1.90
CA ILE A 286 -19.59 -12.24 -2.29
C ILE A 286 -18.45 -12.49 -3.28
N PHE A 287 -18.31 -11.63 -4.28
CA PHE A 287 -17.27 -11.74 -5.30
C PHE A 287 -15.88 -11.53 -4.70
N ARG A 288 -15.72 -10.51 -3.85
CA ARG A 288 -14.46 -10.21 -3.16
C ARG A 288 -14.04 -11.34 -2.20
N PHE A 289 -14.96 -11.98 -1.53
CA PHE A 289 -14.68 -13.10 -0.64
C PHE A 289 -14.22 -14.35 -1.42
N ASN A 290 -14.76 -14.59 -2.61
CA ASN A 290 -14.49 -15.80 -3.41
C ASN A 290 -13.37 -15.63 -4.45
N LYS A 291 -12.67 -14.49 -4.48
CA LYS A 291 -11.49 -14.31 -5.31
C LYS A 291 -10.37 -15.26 -4.88
N LYS A 292 -9.49 -15.65 -5.80
CA LYS A 292 -8.33 -16.50 -5.54
C LYS A 292 -7.05 -15.82 -6.00
N GLY A 293 -5.97 -16.03 -5.26
CA GLY A 293 -4.64 -15.50 -5.62
C GLY A 293 -3.96 -14.82 -4.45
N ARG A 294 -2.95 -13.98 -4.75
CA ARG A 294 -2.20 -13.23 -3.74
C ARG A 294 -2.94 -11.94 -3.42
N GLU A 295 -3.35 -11.76 -2.18
CA GLU A 295 -4.09 -10.58 -1.73
C GLU A 295 -3.22 -9.33 -1.53
N GLY A 296 -1.90 -9.49 -1.49
CA GLY A 296 -0.99 -8.40 -1.18
C GLY A 296 -0.99 -8.04 0.31
N ILE A 297 -0.10 -7.13 0.70
CA ILE A 297 -0.06 -6.60 2.06
C ILE A 297 -0.84 -5.28 2.07
N LEU A 298 -1.85 -5.20 2.93
CA LEU A 298 -2.67 -3.98 3.11
C LEU A 298 -3.28 -3.48 1.78
N GLY A 299 -3.77 -4.40 0.93
CA GLY A 299 -4.38 -4.08 -0.37
C GLY A 299 -3.39 -3.60 -1.44
N LYS A 300 -2.11 -3.42 -1.11
CA LYS A 300 -1.05 -3.11 -2.09
C LYS A 300 -0.59 -4.40 -2.78
N ASN A 301 -0.38 -4.34 -4.10
CA ASN A 301 0.08 -5.48 -4.91
C ASN A 301 -0.87 -6.71 -4.84
N GLU A 302 -2.17 -6.49 -4.84
CA GLU A 302 -3.15 -7.54 -4.98
C GLU A 302 -3.12 -8.12 -6.41
N TYR A 303 -2.96 -9.44 -6.52
CA TYR A 303 -2.96 -10.19 -7.78
C TYR A 303 -3.95 -11.34 -7.66
N THR A 304 -5.23 -11.01 -7.66
CA THR A 304 -6.33 -11.97 -7.49
C THR A 304 -7.07 -12.19 -8.80
N LYS A 305 -7.85 -13.27 -8.86
CA LYS A 305 -8.68 -13.65 -10.00
C LYS A 305 -10.05 -14.08 -9.55
N LEU A 306 -11.05 -13.70 -10.35
CA LEU A 306 -12.42 -14.18 -10.23
C LEU A 306 -13.04 -14.24 -11.64
N ASN A 307 -12.93 -15.38 -12.29
CA ASN A 307 -13.47 -15.55 -13.64
C ASN A 307 -14.94 -16.02 -13.64
N SER A 308 -15.57 -16.03 -14.82
CA SER A 308 -16.98 -16.40 -14.98
C SER A 308 -17.31 -17.82 -14.53
N THR A 309 -16.38 -18.77 -14.70
CA THR A 309 -16.57 -20.17 -14.24
C THR A 309 -16.63 -20.22 -12.71
N MET A 310 -15.68 -19.55 -12.03
CA MET A 310 -15.66 -19.46 -10.57
C MET A 310 -16.95 -18.87 -10.01
N ILE A 311 -17.47 -17.78 -10.64
CA ILE A 311 -18.73 -17.15 -10.19
C ILE A 311 -19.92 -18.10 -10.37
N ARG A 312 -20.01 -18.80 -11.51
CA ARG A 312 -21.11 -19.75 -11.76
C ARG A 312 -21.13 -20.91 -10.78
N GLU A 313 -19.95 -21.36 -10.35
CA GLU A 313 -19.79 -22.45 -9.35
C GLU A 313 -20.23 -22.05 -7.94
N LEU A 314 -20.35 -20.75 -7.62
CA LEU A 314 -20.80 -20.29 -6.30
C LEU A 314 -22.30 -20.50 -6.04
N ASP A 315 -23.09 -20.77 -7.08
CA ASP A 315 -24.56 -20.92 -6.99
C ASP A 315 -25.23 -19.83 -6.15
N ILE A 316 -24.92 -18.57 -6.48
CA ILE A 316 -25.32 -17.39 -5.68
C ILE A 316 -26.84 -17.25 -5.70
N GLN A 317 -27.42 -17.22 -4.50
CA GLN A 317 -28.82 -16.94 -4.28
C GLN A 317 -28.99 -15.48 -3.87
N ILE A 318 -29.73 -14.72 -4.67
CA ILE A 318 -29.93 -13.28 -4.49
C ILE A 318 -31.24 -13.06 -3.71
N PRO A 319 -31.21 -12.54 -2.49
CA PRO A 319 -32.42 -12.12 -1.78
C PRO A 319 -33.01 -10.87 -2.44
N ILE A 320 -34.29 -10.88 -2.73
CA ILE A 320 -35.01 -9.74 -3.34
C ILE A 320 -36.20 -9.37 -2.43
N PRO A 321 -36.29 -8.12 -1.95
CA PRO A 321 -37.49 -7.61 -1.29
C PRO A 321 -38.74 -7.75 -2.16
N VAL A 322 -39.83 -8.19 -1.54
CA VAL A 322 -41.14 -8.34 -2.24
C VAL A 322 -42.23 -7.62 -1.47
N LYS A 323 -43.22 -7.15 -2.24
CA LYS A 323 -44.47 -6.57 -1.74
C LYS A 323 -45.40 -7.67 -1.21
N GLU A 324 -46.51 -7.25 -0.58
CA GLU A 324 -47.50 -8.19 -0.04
C GLU A 324 -48.10 -9.12 -1.12
N ASP A 325 -48.20 -8.66 -2.35
CA ASP A 325 -48.69 -9.43 -3.49
C ASP A 325 -47.65 -10.39 -4.10
N GLY A 326 -46.43 -10.40 -3.55
CA GLY A 326 -45.33 -11.24 -4.01
C GLY A 326 -44.53 -10.66 -5.19
N SER A 327 -44.89 -9.48 -5.73
CA SER A 327 -44.11 -8.80 -6.75
C SER A 327 -42.82 -8.23 -6.16
N PHE A 328 -41.76 -8.08 -6.99
CA PHE A 328 -40.49 -7.47 -6.53
C PHE A 328 -40.72 -6.02 -6.11
N ASP A 329 -40.19 -5.66 -4.94
CA ASP A 329 -40.25 -4.32 -4.38
C ASP A 329 -39.02 -3.52 -4.80
N LEU A 330 -39.13 -2.80 -5.91
CA LEU A 330 -38.06 -1.97 -6.45
C LEU A 330 -37.70 -0.79 -5.53
N ASP A 331 -38.69 -0.25 -4.81
CA ASP A 331 -38.46 0.89 -3.92
C ASP A 331 -37.66 0.47 -2.70
N ALA A 332 -37.99 -0.68 -2.09
CA ALA A 332 -37.21 -1.26 -1.01
C ALA A 332 -35.76 -1.59 -1.43
N GLN A 333 -35.57 -2.12 -2.66
CA GLN A 333 -34.22 -2.37 -3.20
C GLN A 333 -33.42 -1.07 -3.35
N LYS A 334 -34.03 0.00 -3.87
CA LYS A 334 -33.38 1.32 -3.99
C LYS A 334 -33.05 1.94 -2.63
N GLU A 335 -33.93 1.80 -1.65
CA GLU A 335 -33.67 2.26 -0.29
C GLU A 335 -32.46 1.54 0.32
N LEU A 336 -32.40 0.21 0.20
CA LEU A 336 -31.26 -0.58 0.63
C LEU A 336 -29.97 -0.15 -0.06
N ALA A 337 -30.01 0.03 -1.39
CA ALA A 337 -28.86 0.51 -2.15
C ALA A 337 -28.38 1.89 -1.67
N LEU A 338 -29.30 2.81 -1.38
CA LEU A 338 -28.98 4.14 -0.87
C LEU A 338 -28.31 4.08 0.51
N ARG A 339 -28.81 3.23 1.42
CA ARG A 339 -28.20 3.01 2.73
C ARG A 339 -26.73 2.55 2.59
N TYR A 340 -26.46 1.62 1.65
CA TYR A 340 -25.09 1.16 1.36
C TYR A 340 -24.22 2.23 0.73
N MET A 341 -24.75 2.97 -0.23
CA MET A 341 -24.05 4.09 -0.85
C MET A 341 -23.60 5.11 0.19
N THR A 342 -24.48 5.44 1.14
CA THR A 342 -24.16 6.32 2.24
C THR A 342 -23.02 5.78 3.12
N ILE A 343 -23.00 4.46 3.39
CA ILE A 343 -21.91 3.82 4.13
C ILE A 343 -20.59 3.93 3.37
N ASP A 344 -20.60 3.66 2.06
CA ASP A 344 -19.39 3.76 1.21
C ASP A 344 -18.88 5.20 1.13
N GLU A 345 -19.76 6.19 1.04
CA GLU A 345 -19.39 7.61 1.08
C GLU A 345 -18.72 7.99 2.40
N VAL A 346 -19.29 7.56 3.53
CA VAL A 346 -18.70 7.77 4.87
C VAL A 346 -17.35 7.09 4.98
N LYS A 347 -17.21 5.84 4.55
CA LYS A 347 -15.93 5.13 4.52
C LYS A 347 -14.90 5.88 3.69
N SER A 348 -15.27 6.30 2.48
CA SER A 348 -14.39 7.03 1.57
C SER A 348 -13.91 8.34 2.18
N LYS A 349 -14.80 9.06 2.86
CA LYS A 349 -14.46 10.30 3.57
C LYS A 349 -13.50 10.05 4.71
N ILE A 350 -13.75 9.04 5.56
CA ILE A 350 -12.85 8.68 6.66
C ILE A 350 -11.46 8.31 6.11
N CYS A 351 -11.40 7.52 5.02
CA CYS A 351 -10.13 7.16 4.38
C CYS A 351 -9.37 8.39 3.87
N ALA A 352 -10.07 9.35 3.26
CA ALA A 352 -9.47 10.60 2.80
C ALA A 352 -8.95 11.47 3.96
N ASP A 353 -9.69 11.54 5.06
CA ASP A 353 -9.27 12.26 6.27
C ASP A 353 -8.01 11.61 6.90
N ILE A 354 -7.96 10.27 6.94
CA ILE A 354 -6.76 9.53 7.39
C ILE A 354 -5.56 9.84 6.49
N ASP A 355 -5.73 9.82 5.16
CA ASP A 355 -4.65 10.14 4.21
C ASP A 355 -4.14 11.57 4.42
N ALA A 356 -5.05 12.52 4.63
CA ALA A 356 -4.68 13.91 4.92
C ALA A 356 -3.84 14.04 6.20
N ILE A 357 -4.15 13.26 7.25
CA ILE A 357 -3.37 13.24 8.49
C ILE A 357 -1.99 12.60 8.27
N ILE A 358 -1.94 11.47 7.53
CA ILE A 358 -0.68 10.77 7.25
C ILE A 358 0.28 11.63 6.42
N ASP A 359 -0.26 12.44 5.48
CA ASP A 359 0.52 13.27 4.56
C ASP A 359 1.02 14.60 5.18
N VAL A 360 0.62 14.94 6.41
CA VAL A 360 1.12 16.12 7.12
C VAL A 360 2.65 16.04 7.23
N LYS A 361 3.35 17.04 6.72
CA LYS A 361 4.80 17.14 6.89
C LYS A 361 5.13 17.46 8.35
N ILE A 362 6.13 16.77 8.88
CA ILE A 362 6.68 17.05 10.20
C ILE A 362 7.92 17.90 9.96
N ASP A 363 7.88 19.13 10.41
CA ASP A 363 9.06 20.01 10.45
C ASP A 363 9.80 19.71 11.78
N LEU A 364 11.10 19.40 11.66
CA LEU A 364 12.00 19.03 12.76
C LEU A 364 12.80 20.23 13.24
#